data_2505ac21e30618671b7f0af654258875
#
_entry.id   2505ac21e30618671b7f0af654258875
#
_cell.length_a   1.000
_cell.length_b   1.000
_cell.length_c   1.000
_cell.angle_alpha   90.00
_cell.angle_beta   90.00
_cell.angle_gamma   90.00
#
_symmetry.space_group_name_H-M   'P 1'
#
loop_
_entity.id
_entity.type
_entity.pdbx_description
1 polymer ?
#
loop_
_entity_poly.entity_id
_entity_poly.type
_entity_poly.pdbx_seq_one_letter_code
_entity_poly.pdbx_strand_id
1 'polypeptide(L)'
;MMTRSTCSLPIISSIEEPAPGWVENLNGPVGMLVASGKGILRSMYTHPDLVSDYIPVDSAIQAFVAAAWIRGTKKLEPSDDVEVYNCSTSHMKTMTMGEIIECGKQLIQEVPLEGGLWFPGGGLTTSRTVFFINVIFLHLLPAVLVDILLRLLGQKPMLVKLQRRIFSANLALQYYITQAWIFLNHNLLQLRSRIKEEDRAAFYYDLENFDQKEYFRNAIMGGKVYILQEKMEDLPKAKAHITRMKIVDRVVKVIFYGLVLWVVYRLDFTQNLINYFTYNFIL
;
A
#
# COMPACT_ATOMS: atom_id res chain seq x y z
N MET A 1 -5.27 -15.92 34.14
CA MET A 1 -6.23 -15.76 33.02
C MET A 1 -5.66 -14.71 32.06
N MET A 2 -5.23 -15.11 30.87
CA MET A 2 -4.58 -14.18 29.93
C MET A 2 -5.60 -13.21 29.37
N THR A 3 -5.32 -11.89 29.50
CA THR A 3 -6.02 -10.86 28.74
C THR A 3 -5.80 -11.12 27.25
N ARG A 4 -6.84 -11.45 26.50
CA ARG A 4 -6.76 -11.46 25.04
C ARG A 4 -6.77 -10.01 24.55
N SER A 5 -5.59 -9.42 24.33
CA SER A 5 -5.52 -8.26 23.46
C SER A 5 -5.66 -8.77 22.04
N THR A 6 -6.78 -8.52 21.41
CA THR A 6 -6.95 -8.79 19.99
C THR A 6 -6.43 -7.59 19.22
N CYS A 7 -5.15 -7.61 18.85
CA CYS A 7 -4.62 -6.69 17.85
C CYS A 7 -5.02 -7.24 16.48
N SER A 8 -6.11 -6.73 15.91
CA SER A 8 -6.66 -7.22 14.62
C SER A 8 -6.24 -6.37 13.43
N LEU A 9 -5.36 -5.40 13.62
CA LEU A 9 -4.97 -4.41 12.62
C LEU A 9 -3.64 -4.70 11.96
N PRO A 10 -3.40 -4.18 10.75
CA PRO A 10 -2.07 -4.20 10.18
C PRO A 10 -1.11 -3.40 11.05
N ILE A 11 -0.24 -4.10 11.75
CA ILE A 11 0.92 -3.50 12.40
C ILE A 11 1.95 -3.28 11.32
N ILE A 12 2.44 -2.03 11.22
CA ILE A 12 3.39 -1.64 10.18
C ILE A 12 4.69 -1.10 10.79
N SER A 13 5.48 -0.34 10.02
CA SER A 13 6.77 0.16 10.45
C SER A 13 6.72 0.94 11.77
N SER A 14 7.85 1.09 12.44
CA SER A 14 7.99 1.90 13.65
C SER A 14 7.97 3.40 13.35
N ILE A 15 7.58 4.21 14.34
CA ILE A 15 7.77 5.67 14.32
C ILE A 15 9.20 6.00 14.70
N GLU A 16 9.67 5.49 15.84
CA GLU A 16 10.95 5.81 16.46
C GLU A 16 11.79 4.57 16.79
N GLU A 17 11.23 3.54 17.41
CA GLU A 17 11.95 2.39 17.95
C GLU A 17 11.74 1.09 17.14
N PRO A 18 12.82 0.33 16.86
CA PRO A 18 14.24 0.58 17.22
C PRO A 18 14.92 1.63 16.35
N ALA A 19 14.32 2.01 15.24
CA ALA A 19 14.73 3.09 14.35
C ALA A 19 13.54 3.56 13.52
N PRO A 20 13.45 4.84 13.14
CA PRO A 20 12.35 5.34 12.30
C PRO A 20 12.20 4.54 11.01
N GLY A 21 10.99 4.05 10.77
CA GLY A 21 10.67 3.26 9.59
C GLY A 21 11.11 1.80 9.63
N TRP A 22 11.62 1.28 10.76
CA TRP A 22 12.01 -0.12 10.87
C TRP A 22 10.84 -1.05 10.56
N VAL A 23 11.09 -2.05 9.71
CA VAL A 23 10.09 -2.98 9.22
C VAL A 23 10.74 -4.32 8.84
N GLU A 24 10.11 -5.43 9.20
CA GLU A 24 10.61 -6.79 8.91
C GLU A 24 9.82 -7.52 7.82
N ASN A 25 8.66 -7.00 7.44
CA ASN A 25 7.82 -7.64 6.45
C ASN A 25 7.09 -6.63 5.56
N LEU A 26 6.61 -7.09 4.41
CA LEU A 26 5.85 -6.29 3.44
C LEU A 26 4.33 -6.42 3.63
N ASN A 27 3.85 -6.47 4.85
CA ASN A 27 2.43 -6.51 5.14
C ASN A 27 1.81 -5.10 5.10
N GLY A 28 0.52 -5.03 4.81
CA GLY A 28 -0.26 -3.80 4.83
C GLY A 28 0.23 -2.72 3.87
N PRO A 29 0.07 -1.44 4.24
CA PRO A 29 0.38 -0.29 3.38
C PRO A 29 1.84 -0.24 2.91
N VAL A 30 2.81 -0.65 3.74
CA VAL A 30 4.24 -0.62 3.37
C VAL A 30 4.52 -1.53 2.18
N GLY A 31 3.99 -2.76 2.19
CA GLY A 31 4.15 -3.70 1.07
C GLY A 31 3.53 -3.18 -0.21
N MET A 32 2.36 -2.53 -0.10
CA MET A 32 1.69 -1.89 -1.23
C MET A 32 2.54 -0.74 -1.80
N LEU A 33 3.09 0.12 -0.95
CA LEU A 33 3.95 1.24 -1.36
C LEU A 33 5.24 0.75 -2.03
N VAL A 34 5.89 -0.26 -1.47
CA VAL A 34 7.10 -0.87 -2.04
C VAL A 34 6.81 -1.55 -3.38
N ALA A 35 5.73 -2.35 -3.48
CA ALA A 35 5.36 -3.02 -4.72
C ALA A 35 4.96 -2.01 -5.83
N SER A 36 4.26 -0.94 -5.47
CA SER A 36 3.93 0.16 -6.39
C SER A 36 5.18 0.95 -6.79
N GLY A 37 6.08 1.21 -5.84
CA GLY A 37 7.36 1.89 -6.05
C GLY A 37 8.31 1.14 -6.98
N LYS A 38 8.29 -0.19 -6.94
CA LYS A 38 9.00 -1.05 -7.91
C LYS A 38 8.29 -1.15 -9.27
N GLY A 39 7.11 -0.55 -9.43
CA GLY A 39 6.30 -0.65 -10.64
C GLY A 39 5.69 -2.03 -10.89
N ILE A 40 5.64 -2.88 -9.86
CA ILE A 40 5.11 -4.25 -9.92
C ILE A 40 3.61 -4.26 -9.71
N LEU A 41 3.11 -3.50 -8.70
CA LEU A 41 1.69 -3.32 -8.43
C LEU A 41 1.19 -2.04 -9.11
N ARG A 42 0.35 -2.20 -10.14
CA ARG A 42 -0.14 -1.09 -10.98
C ARG A 42 -1.65 -0.88 -10.93
N SER A 43 -2.38 -1.80 -10.33
CA SER A 43 -3.82 -1.70 -10.11
C SER A 43 -4.22 -2.49 -8.89
N MET A 44 -5.12 -1.94 -8.09
CA MET A 44 -5.70 -2.61 -6.93
C MET A 44 -7.20 -2.37 -6.91
N TYR A 45 -7.96 -3.42 -6.57
CA TYR A 45 -9.41 -3.35 -6.45
C TYR A 45 -9.78 -2.94 -5.03
N THR A 46 -10.12 -1.67 -4.85
CA THR A 46 -10.59 -1.11 -3.58
C THR A 46 -11.24 0.26 -3.82
N HIS A 47 -11.90 0.81 -2.82
CA HIS A 47 -12.46 2.15 -2.87
C HIS A 47 -11.44 3.17 -2.34
N PRO A 48 -11.17 4.27 -3.06
CA PRO A 48 -10.19 5.28 -2.62
C PRO A 48 -10.57 5.97 -1.32
N ASP A 49 -11.86 6.09 -1.02
CA ASP A 49 -12.38 6.78 0.16
C ASP A 49 -12.40 5.90 1.42
N LEU A 50 -12.03 4.62 1.31
CA LEU A 50 -11.96 3.74 2.48
C LEU A 50 -10.82 4.17 3.39
N VAL A 51 -11.13 4.40 4.65
CA VAL A 51 -10.15 4.67 5.69
C VAL A 51 -9.32 3.41 5.92
N SER A 52 -8.00 3.58 5.89
CA SER A 52 -7.05 2.51 6.21
C SER A 52 -6.66 2.64 7.68
N ASP A 53 -7.07 1.67 8.48
CA ASP A 53 -6.68 1.60 9.88
C ASP A 53 -5.34 0.81 9.99
N TYR A 54 -4.32 1.44 10.53
CA TYR A 54 -2.99 0.87 10.73
C TYR A 54 -2.38 1.45 12.00
N ILE A 55 -1.49 0.71 12.64
CA ILE A 55 -0.79 1.16 13.83
C ILE A 55 0.72 0.90 13.71
N PRO A 56 1.58 1.87 14.08
CA PRO A 56 3.00 1.65 14.20
C PRO A 56 3.32 0.56 15.23
N VAL A 57 4.35 -0.25 14.95
CA VAL A 57 4.69 -1.40 15.79
C VAL A 57 5.10 -1.00 17.20
N ASP A 58 5.89 0.05 17.34
CA ASP A 58 6.33 0.59 18.62
C ASP A 58 5.16 1.10 19.46
N SER A 59 4.23 1.83 18.86
CA SER A 59 3.00 2.27 19.55
C SER A 59 2.14 1.09 19.98
N ALA A 60 2.03 0.05 19.18
CA ALA A 60 1.28 -1.16 19.54
C ALA A 60 1.96 -1.91 20.73
N ILE A 61 3.28 -2.00 20.72
CA ILE A 61 4.05 -2.62 21.81
C ILE A 61 3.96 -1.80 23.10
N GLN A 62 4.10 -0.48 23.03
CA GLN A 62 3.94 0.42 24.18
C GLN A 62 2.55 0.24 24.82
N ALA A 63 1.50 0.23 24.01
CA ALA A 63 0.14 0.00 24.48
C ALA A 63 -0.02 -1.38 25.13
N PHE A 64 0.61 -2.42 24.54
CA PHE A 64 0.58 -3.78 25.09
C PHE A 64 1.27 -3.86 26.45
N VAL A 65 2.47 -3.27 26.59
CA VAL A 65 3.21 -3.23 27.86
C VAL A 65 2.43 -2.46 28.94
N ALA A 66 1.84 -1.30 28.57
CA ALA A 66 1.02 -0.52 29.48
C ALA A 66 -0.22 -1.30 29.97
N ALA A 67 -0.91 -2.00 29.07
CA ALA A 67 -2.05 -2.82 29.42
C ALA A 67 -1.67 -3.99 30.34
N ALA A 68 -0.53 -4.64 30.08
CA ALA A 68 0.00 -5.71 30.91
C ALA A 68 0.36 -5.22 32.33
N TRP A 69 1.00 -4.04 32.44
CA TRP A 69 1.36 -3.44 33.71
C TRP A 69 0.10 -3.07 34.53
N ILE A 70 -0.87 -2.41 33.93
CA ILE A 70 -2.13 -2.05 34.61
C ILE A 70 -2.85 -3.32 35.08
N ARG A 71 -2.88 -4.35 34.24
CA ARG A 71 -3.51 -5.63 34.64
C ARG A 71 -2.78 -6.31 35.78
N GLY A 72 -1.44 -6.26 35.79
CA GLY A 72 -0.61 -6.85 36.85
C GLY A 72 -0.71 -6.12 38.18
N THR A 73 -1.00 -4.82 38.19
CA THR A 73 -1.13 -3.99 39.40
C THR A 73 -2.55 -3.93 39.95
N LYS A 74 -3.56 -4.24 39.13
CA LYS A 74 -4.97 -4.24 39.56
C LYS A 74 -5.26 -5.47 40.40
N LYS A 75 -5.82 -5.31 41.61
CA LYS A 75 -6.42 -6.41 42.36
C LYS A 75 -7.60 -6.95 41.57
N LEU A 76 -7.55 -8.24 41.27
CA LEU A 76 -8.58 -8.95 40.54
C LEU A 76 -9.70 -9.40 41.48
N GLU A 77 -10.94 -9.01 41.18
CA GLU A 77 -12.13 -9.58 41.76
C GLU A 77 -12.64 -10.71 40.84
N PRO A 78 -13.23 -11.79 41.40
CA PRO A 78 -13.76 -12.88 40.57
C PRO A 78 -14.82 -12.48 39.55
N SER A 79 -15.47 -11.35 39.77
CA SER A 79 -16.51 -10.75 38.92
C SER A 79 -15.97 -9.81 37.84
N ASP A 80 -14.66 -9.56 37.79
CA ASP A 80 -14.07 -8.65 36.78
C ASP A 80 -14.18 -9.24 35.39
N ASP A 81 -14.82 -8.49 34.48
CA ASP A 81 -14.88 -8.80 33.05
C ASP A 81 -13.49 -8.71 32.40
N VAL A 82 -13.34 -9.42 31.28
CA VAL A 82 -12.11 -9.38 30.50
C VAL A 82 -12.03 -8.02 29.77
N GLU A 83 -11.07 -7.19 30.16
CA GLU A 83 -10.80 -5.94 29.45
C GLU A 83 -10.16 -6.24 28.08
N VAL A 84 -10.74 -5.67 27.00
CA VAL A 84 -10.25 -5.81 25.64
C VAL A 84 -9.71 -4.46 25.17
N TYR A 85 -8.47 -4.44 24.69
CA TYR A 85 -7.81 -3.27 24.14
C TYR A 85 -7.60 -3.47 22.64
N ASN A 86 -8.30 -2.70 21.82
CA ASN A 86 -8.08 -2.69 20.38
C ASN A 86 -7.02 -1.63 20.05
N CYS A 87 -5.87 -2.10 19.58
CA CYS A 87 -4.82 -1.22 19.08
C CYS A 87 -5.20 -0.72 17.68
N SER A 88 -5.92 0.40 17.61
CA SER A 88 -6.54 0.96 16.42
C SER A 88 -6.34 2.47 16.38
N THR A 89 -6.13 3.03 15.20
CA THR A 89 -6.11 4.46 14.95
C THR A 89 -7.51 5.02 14.65
N SER A 90 -8.56 4.21 14.71
CA SER A 90 -9.94 4.69 14.63
C SER A 90 -10.17 5.82 15.65
N HIS A 91 -10.85 6.88 15.26
CA HIS A 91 -11.04 8.12 16.04
C HIS A 91 -9.79 8.99 16.24
N MET A 92 -8.66 8.63 15.60
CA MET A 92 -7.47 9.46 15.49
C MET A 92 -7.35 9.99 14.06
N LYS A 93 -6.27 10.68 13.74
CA LYS A 93 -5.97 11.15 12.39
C LYS A 93 -5.64 9.95 11.48
N THR A 94 -6.55 9.61 10.58
CA THR A 94 -6.42 8.48 9.63
C THR A 94 -6.30 8.98 8.20
N MET A 95 -5.73 8.15 7.32
CA MET A 95 -5.69 8.39 5.87
C MET A 95 -6.57 7.38 5.15
N THR A 96 -7.19 7.84 4.07
CA THR A 96 -7.88 6.97 3.12
C THR A 96 -6.87 6.21 2.25
N MET A 97 -7.31 5.12 1.64
CA MET A 97 -6.50 4.37 0.68
C MET A 97 -6.02 5.24 -0.49
N GLY A 98 -6.87 6.16 -0.94
CA GLY A 98 -6.53 7.13 -1.99
C GLY A 98 -5.40 8.06 -1.57
N GLU A 99 -5.50 8.63 -0.36
CA GLU A 99 -4.46 9.51 0.19
C GLU A 99 -3.13 8.78 0.40
N ILE A 100 -3.13 7.55 0.88
CA ILE A 100 -1.92 6.73 1.04
C ILE A 100 -1.23 6.49 -0.31
N ILE A 101 -2.00 6.13 -1.35
CA ILE A 101 -1.46 5.90 -2.68
C ILE A 101 -0.89 7.19 -3.28
N GLU A 102 -1.58 8.31 -3.12
CA GLU A 102 -1.10 9.59 -3.66
C GLU A 102 0.13 10.10 -2.93
N CYS A 103 0.15 9.99 -1.60
CA CYS A 103 1.32 10.23 -0.78
C CYS A 103 2.50 9.34 -1.22
N GLY A 104 2.25 8.04 -1.42
CA GLY A 104 3.26 7.10 -1.89
C GLY A 104 3.84 7.44 -3.25
N LYS A 105 3.02 7.91 -4.20
CA LYS A 105 3.50 8.36 -5.53
C LYS A 105 4.45 9.56 -5.43
N GLN A 106 4.20 10.49 -4.50
CA GLN A 106 5.08 11.62 -4.24
C GLN A 106 6.38 11.15 -3.58
N LEU A 107 6.27 10.38 -2.51
CA LEU A 107 7.41 9.91 -1.73
C LEU A 107 8.37 9.02 -2.54
N ILE A 108 7.86 8.18 -3.42
CA ILE A 108 8.69 7.33 -4.27
C ILE A 108 9.54 8.13 -5.27
N GLN A 109 9.16 9.37 -5.61
CA GLN A 109 9.99 10.25 -6.41
C GLN A 109 11.12 10.89 -5.58
N GLU A 110 10.91 11.07 -4.28
CA GLU A 110 11.92 11.56 -3.34
C GLU A 110 12.90 10.44 -2.96
N VAL A 111 12.36 9.26 -2.63
CA VAL A 111 13.09 8.06 -2.18
C VAL A 111 12.82 6.90 -3.13
N PRO A 112 13.38 6.92 -4.35
CA PRO A 112 13.18 5.85 -5.32
C PRO A 112 13.84 4.55 -4.90
N LEU A 113 13.17 3.46 -5.23
CA LEU A 113 13.66 2.10 -5.05
C LEU A 113 14.52 1.67 -6.25
N GLU A 114 15.56 0.89 -6.00
CA GLU A 114 16.44 0.37 -7.05
C GLU A 114 15.77 -0.73 -7.88
N GLY A 115 16.23 -0.94 -9.10
CA GLY A 115 15.77 -2.04 -9.95
C GLY A 115 14.27 -2.09 -10.18
N GLY A 116 13.60 -0.93 -10.19
CA GLY A 116 12.19 -0.85 -10.54
C GLY A 116 11.92 -1.43 -11.92
N LEU A 117 10.91 -2.27 -12.06
CA LEU A 117 10.56 -2.92 -13.32
C LEU A 117 9.81 -2.00 -14.27
N TRP A 118 9.12 -1.02 -13.73
CA TRP A 118 8.36 -0.02 -14.47
C TRP A 118 8.33 1.30 -13.70
N PHE A 119 7.95 2.38 -14.39
CA PHE A 119 7.73 3.66 -13.71
C PHE A 119 6.64 3.49 -12.63
N PRO A 120 6.91 3.90 -11.38
CA PRO A 120 5.94 3.86 -10.30
C PRO A 120 4.68 4.63 -10.69
N GLY A 121 3.62 3.94 -10.67
CA GLY A 121 2.33 4.46 -11.03
C GLY A 121 1.33 3.35 -10.82
N GLY A 122 0.14 3.68 -10.62
CA GLY A 122 -0.89 2.69 -10.38
C GLY A 122 -2.09 3.44 -9.85
N GLY A 123 -3.21 2.78 -9.82
CA GLY A 123 -4.44 3.38 -9.35
C GLY A 123 -5.29 2.38 -8.62
N LEU A 124 -6.23 2.94 -7.89
CA LEU A 124 -7.31 2.19 -7.31
C LEU A 124 -8.46 2.12 -8.31
N THR A 125 -9.17 1.03 -8.32
CA THR A 125 -10.39 0.90 -9.12
C THR A 125 -11.50 0.28 -8.29
N THR A 126 -12.69 0.84 -8.43
CA THR A 126 -13.92 0.34 -7.79
C THR A 126 -14.67 -0.68 -8.66
N SER A 127 -14.27 -0.81 -9.92
CA SER A 127 -14.86 -1.76 -10.85
C SER A 127 -14.05 -3.05 -10.91
N ARG A 128 -14.68 -4.17 -10.58
CA ARG A 128 -14.07 -5.50 -10.66
C ARG A 128 -13.65 -5.85 -12.10
N THR A 129 -14.45 -5.49 -13.10
CA THR A 129 -14.15 -5.74 -14.51
C THR A 129 -12.90 -4.96 -14.94
N VAL A 130 -12.83 -3.65 -14.60
CA VAL A 130 -11.66 -2.81 -14.90
C VAL A 130 -10.41 -3.35 -14.20
N PHE A 131 -10.55 -3.83 -12.97
CA PHE A 131 -9.44 -4.47 -12.27
C PHE A 131 -8.88 -5.67 -13.02
N PHE A 132 -9.72 -6.61 -13.47
CA PHE A 132 -9.25 -7.78 -14.24
C PHE A 132 -8.64 -7.39 -15.59
N ILE A 133 -9.20 -6.41 -16.29
CA ILE A 133 -8.62 -5.85 -17.51
C ILE A 133 -7.21 -5.31 -17.22
N ASN A 134 -7.08 -4.52 -16.17
CA ASN A 134 -5.79 -3.98 -15.75
C ASN A 134 -4.79 -5.07 -15.36
N VAL A 135 -5.23 -6.12 -14.67
CA VAL A 135 -4.37 -7.27 -14.33
C VAL A 135 -3.84 -7.95 -15.59
N ILE A 136 -4.66 -8.13 -16.60
CA ILE A 136 -4.22 -8.74 -17.86
C ILE A 136 -3.22 -7.83 -18.58
N PHE A 137 -3.59 -6.57 -18.84
CA PHE A 137 -2.82 -5.68 -19.70
C PHE A 137 -1.64 -4.98 -19.01
N LEU A 138 -1.75 -4.66 -17.71
CA LEU A 138 -0.71 -3.93 -17.00
C LEU A 138 0.21 -4.84 -16.17
N HIS A 139 -0.22 -6.06 -15.85
CA HIS A 139 0.56 -6.97 -15.00
C HIS A 139 1.00 -8.21 -15.77
N LEU A 140 0.04 -9.01 -16.27
CA LEU A 140 0.34 -10.32 -16.84
C LEU A 140 1.01 -10.21 -18.21
N LEU A 141 0.47 -9.43 -19.14
CA LEU A 141 1.02 -9.28 -20.49
C LEU A 141 2.47 -8.77 -20.48
N PRO A 142 2.80 -7.66 -19.77
CA PRO A 142 4.18 -7.22 -19.65
C PRO A 142 5.09 -8.26 -19.00
N ALA A 143 4.62 -8.97 -17.97
CA ALA A 143 5.41 -10.00 -17.31
C ALA A 143 5.74 -11.18 -18.25
N VAL A 144 4.79 -11.62 -19.08
CA VAL A 144 5.01 -12.66 -20.08
C VAL A 144 6.02 -12.20 -21.13
N LEU A 145 5.87 -10.97 -21.64
CA LEU A 145 6.80 -10.43 -22.65
C LEU A 145 8.24 -10.35 -22.12
N VAL A 146 8.41 -9.86 -20.89
CA VAL A 146 9.75 -9.78 -20.27
C VAL A 146 10.28 -11.17 -19.93
N ASP A 147 9.47 -12.10 -19.46
CA ASP A 147 9.89 -13.48 -19.18
C ASP A 147 10.32 -14.23 -20.47
N ILE A 148 9.66 -13.95 -21.60
CA ILE A 148 10.10 -14.47 -22.92
C ILE A 148 11.47 -13.89 -23.28
N LEU A 149 11.66 -12.57 -23.12
CA LEU A 149 12.94 -11.92 -23.42
C LEU A 149 14.06 -12.46 -22.51
N LEU A 150 13.80 -12.64 -21.22
CA LEU A 150 14.75 -13.24 -20.28
C LEU A 150 15.16 -14.65 -20.71
N ARG A 151 14.21 -15.48 -21.19
CA ARG A 151 14.50 -16.82 -21.72
C ARG A 151 15.39 -16.77 -22.96
N LEU A 152 15.10 -15.85 -23.88
CA LEU A 152 15.92 -15.67 -25.09
C LEU A 152 17.35 -15.23 -24.75
N LEU A 153 17.53 -14.50 -23.65
CA LEU A 153 18.83 -14.09 -23.12
C LEU A 153 19.49 -15.14 -22.22
N GLY A 154 18.94 -16.35 -22.13
CA GLY A 154 19.46 -17.42 -21.27
C GLY A 154 19.24 -17.21 -19.76
N GLN A 155 18.40 -16.26 -19.37
CA GLN A 155 18.10 -15.97 -17.97
C GLN A 155 16.83 -16.67 -17.51
N LYS A 156 16.70 -16.89 -16.18
CA LYS A 156 15.54 -17.57 -15.60
C LYS A 156 14.33 -16.61 -15.56
N PRO A 157 13.18 -17.00 -16.14
CA PRO A 157 11.95 -16.22 -16.05
C PRO A 157 11.41 -16.21 -14.62
N MET A 158 10.98 -15.03 -14.12
CA MET A 158 10.53 -14.89 -12.74
C MET A 158 9.31 -13.99 -12.59
N LEU A 159 9.01 -13.12 -13.57
CA LEU A 159 7.99 -12.09 -13.43
C LEU A 159 6.56 -12.63 -13.41
N VAL A 160 6.25 -13.60 -14.26
CA VAL A 160 4.93 -14.26 -14.25
C VAL A 160 4.66 -14.94 -12.90
N LYS A 161 5.68 -15.59 -12.32
CA LYS A 161 5.56 -16.21 -10.99
C LYS A 161 5.31 -15.17 -9.91
N LEU A 162 6.01 -14.03 -9.97
CA LEU A 162 5.83 -12.91 -9.06
C LEU A 162 4.42 -12.32 -9.17
N GLN A 163 3.96 -12.03 -10.39
CA GLN A 163 2.63 -11.46 -10.63
C GLN A 163 1.50 -12.40 -10.16
N ARG A 164 1.65 -13.72 -10.34
CA ARG A 164 0.70 -14.69 -9.80
C ARG A 164 0.61 -14.63 -8.27
N ARG A 165 1.73 -14.50 -7.58
CA ARG A 165 1.74 -14.35 -6.10
C ARG A 165 1.04 -13.07 -5.65
N ILE A 166 1.32 -11.95 -6.32
CA ILE A 166 0.68 -10.66 -6.03
C ILE A 166 -0.82 -10.74 -6.28
N PHE A 167 -1.23 -11.32 -7.41
CA PHE A 167 -2.64 -11.51 -7.73
C PHE A 167 -3.34 -12.39 -6.69
N SER A 168 -2.75 -13.51 -6.30
CA SER A 168 -3.30 -14.38 -5.26
C SER A 168 -3.41 -13.66 -3.90
N ALA A 169 -2.41 -12.85 -3.54
CA ALA A 169 -2.45 -12.04 -2.32
C ALA A 169 -3.57 -10.99 -2.38
N ASN A 170 -3.73 -10.29 -3.50
CA ASN A 170 -4.82 -9.33 -3.69
C ASN A 170 -6.19 -10.00 -3.57
N LEU A 171 -6.38 -11.19 -4.14
CA LEU A 171 -7.64 -11.92 -4.02
C LEU A 171 -7.90 -12.36 -2.57
N ALA A 172 -6.89 -12.87 -1.87
CA ALA A 172 -7.02 -13.31 -0.49
C ALA A 172 -7.36 -12.14 0.46
N LEU A 173 -6.80 -10.96 0.19
CA LEU A 173 -7.04 -9.76 0.98
C LEU A 173 -8.26 -8.97 0.51
N GLN A 174 -8.89 -9.33 -0.60
CA GLN A 174 -9.96 -8.54 -1.22
C GLN A 174 -11.09 -8.21 -0.24
N TYR A 175 -11.53 -9.18 0.56
CA TYR A 175 -12.58 -8.96 1.55
C TYR A 175 -12.22 -7.84 2.53
N TYR A 176 -10.98 -7.80 2.99
CA TYR A 176 -10.51 -6.81 3.97
C TYR A 176 -10.26 -5.44 3.36
N ILE A 177 -9.73 -5.37 2.15
CA ILE A 177 -9.36 -4.09 1.51
C ILE A 177 -10.52 -3.41 0.76
N THR A 178 -11.68 -4.06 0.65
CA THR A 178 -12.87 -3.48 -0.01
C THR A 178 -13.94 -3.01 0.96
N GLN A 179 -13.70 -3.11 2.26
CA GLN A 179 -14.65 -2.72 3.30
C GLN A 179 -14.00 -1.75 4.30
N ALA A 180 -14.82 -0.88 4.89
CA ALA A 180 -14.40 -0.05 5.99
C ALA A 180 -14.49 -0.86 7.29
N TRP A 181 -13.39 -0.91 8.04
CA TRP A 181 -13.30 -1.53 9.34
C TRP A 181 -13.14 -0.44 10.38
N ILE A 182 -14.04 -0.41 11.37
CA ILE A 182 -14.00 0.53 12.49
C ILE A 182 -13.83 -0.28 13.76
N PHE A 183 -12.71 -0.10 14.44
CA PHE A 183 -12.44 -0.75 15.71
C PHE A 183 -12.56 0.26 16.84
N LEU A 184 -13.43 -0.04 17.81
CA LEU A 184 -13.59 0.80 18.97
C LEU A 184 -12.34 0.74 19.85
N ASN A 185 -11.65 1.85 20.01
CA ASN A 185 -10.37 1.95 20.71
C ASN A 185 -10.43 2.75 22.02
N HIS A 186 -11.64 3.02 22.55
CA HIS A 186 -11.81 3.85 23.76
C HIS A 186 -11.05 3.31 24.97
N ASN A 187 -10.96 1.99 25.15
CA ASN A 187 -10.17 1.39 26.24
C ASN A 187 -8.67 1.69 26.07
N LEU A 188 -8.16 1.68 24.83
CA LEU A 188 -6.79 2.05 24.52
C LEU A 188 -6.52 3.52 24.87
N LEU A 189 -7.43 4.43 24.48
CA LEU A 189 -7.31 5.85 24.79
C LEU A 189 -7.38 6.11 26.29
N GLN A 190 -8.28 5.43 27.01
CA GLN A 190 -8.37 5.52 28.47
C GLN A 190 -7.12 4.95 29.17
N LEU A 191 -6.44 3.98 28.56
CA LEU A 191 -5.23 3.38 29.12
C LEU A 191 -4.16 4.44 29.43
N ARG A 192 -4.01 5.45 28.54
CA ARG A 192 -3.08 6.56 28.72
C ARG A 192 -3.32 7.35 30.00
N SER A 193 -4.58 7.58 30.36
CA SER A 193 -4.91 8.33 31.61
C SER A 193 -4.52 7.56 32.88
N ARG A 194 -4.34 6.24 32.77
CA ARG A 194 -3.95 5.38 33.88
C ARG A 194 -2.44 5.26 34.05
N ILE A 195 -1.65 5.72 33.06
CA ILE A 195 -0.17 5.76 33.14
C ILE A 195 0.23 7.04 33.89
N LYS A 196 1.22 6.95 34.76
CA LYS A 196 1.76 8.09 35.48
C LYS A 196 2.34 9.12 34.48
N GLU A 197 2.24 10.39 34.80
CA GLU A 197 2.64 11.48 33.92
C GLU A 197 4.14 11.40 33.53
N GLU A 198 4.99 11.01 34.46
CA GLU A 198 6.43 10.77 34.25
C GLU A 198 6.74 9.67 33.22
N ASP A 199 5.87 8.66 33.11
CA ASP A 199 6.04 7.52 32.22
C ASP A 199 5.35 7.70 30.85
N ARG A 200 4.50 8.74 30.70
CA ARG A 200 3.72 8.95 29.48
C ARG A 200 4.56 9.19 28.23
N ALA A 201 5.75 9.79 28.38
CA ALA A 201 6.65 10.02 27.27
C ALA A 201 7.23 8.70 26.71
N ALA A 202 7.55 7.75 27.61
CA ALA A 202 8.09 6.45 27.23
C ALA A 202 7.01 5.49 26.67
N PHE A 203 5.75 5.68 27.06
CA PHE A 203 4.62 4.84 26.63
C PHE A 203 3.62 5.67 25.79
N TYR A 204 4.15 6.47 24.86
CA TYR A 204 3.36 7.31 23.98
C TYR A 204 2.80 6.50 22.80
N TYR A 205 1.50 6.31 22.78
CA TYR A 205 0.78 5.63 21.68
C TYR A 205 -0.37 6.47 21.12
N ASP A 206 -0.42 7.76 21.48
CA ASP A 206 -1.38 8.72 20.95
C ASP A 206 -0.84 9.30 19.64
N LEU A 207 -1.54 9.00 18.55
CA LEU A 207 -1.12 9.30 17.18
C LEU A 207 -1.84 10.54 16.61
N GLU A 208 -2.48 11.37 17.44
CA GLU A 208 -3.28 12.51 16.96
C GLU A 208 -2.44 13.54 16.21
N ASN A 209 -1.21 13.76 16.66
CA ASN A 209 -0.34 14.85 16.19
C ASN A 209 0.87 14.39 15.37
N PHE A 210 0.94 13.12 14.97
CA PHE A 210 2.08 12.66 14.20
C PHE A 210 1.98 13.01 12.71
N ASP A 211 3.12 13.28 12.08
CA ASP A 211 3.19 13.55 10.64
C ASP A 211 3.14 12.26 9.84
N GLN A 212 1.96 11.98 9.26
CA GLN A 212 1.73 10.78 8.46
C GLN A 212 2.60 10.74 7.20
N LYS A 213 2.89 11.88 6.59
CA LYS A 213 3.74 11.93 5.40
C LYS A 213 5.18 11.56 5.74
N GLU A 214 5.72 12.13 6.81
CA GLU A 214 7.05 11.78 7.30
C GLU A 214 7.11 10.31 7.74
N TYR A 215 6.08 9.81 8.38
CA TYR A 215 5.97 8.41 8.75
C TYR A 215 6.04 7.46 7.54
N PHE A 216 5.24 7.70 6.50
CA PHE A 216 5.30 6.89 5.28
C PHE A 216 6.61 7.05 4.51
N ARG A 217 7.25 8.22 4.59
CA ARG A 217 8.59 8.42 4.05
C ARG A 217 9.59 7.50 4.74
N ASN A 218 9.58 7.49 6.07
CA ASN A 218 10.44 6.62 6.87
C ASN A 218 10.11 5.13 6.62
N ALA A 219 8.83 4.78 6.48
CA ALA A 219 8.40 3.42 6.12
C ALA A 219 8.93 2.95 4.76
N ILE A 220 8.94 3.83 3.75
CA ILE A 220 9.53 3.53 2.43
C ILE A 220 11.05 3.39 2.55
N MET A 221 11.71 4.26 3.30
CA MET A 221 13.15 4.16 3.58
C MET A 221 13.48 2.85 4.31
N GLY A 222 12.69 2.49 5.32
CA GLY A 222 12.83 1.21 6.03
C GLY A 222 12.63 0.01 5.10
N GLY A 223 11.61 0.03 4.27
CA GLY A 223 11.39 -1.00 3.25
C GLY A 223 12.57 -1.12 2.28
N LYS A 224 13.17 0.01 1.87
CA LYS A 224 14.38 0.05 1.03
C LYS A 224 15.57 -0.60 1.74
N VAL A 225 15.84 -0.22 2.98
CA VAL A 225 17.06 -0.61 3.71
C VAL A 225 16.92 -2.02 4.32
N TYR A 226 15.85 -2.26 5.08
CA TYR A 226 15.73 -3.49 5.89
C TYR A 226 15.21 -4.69 5.09
N ILE A 227 14.29 -4.47 4.14
CA ILE A 227 13.69 -5.57 3.39
C ILE A 227 14.37 -5.78 2.04
N LEU A 228 14.56 -4.71 1.27
CA LEU A 228 15.17 -4.80 -0.05
C LEU A 228 16.70 -4.82 0.01
N GLN A 229 17.29 -4.52 1.18
CA GLN A 229 18.74 -4.44 1.40
C GLN A 229 19.44 -3.50 0.42
N GLU A 230 18.75 -2.43 0.01
CA GLU A 230 19.27 -1.41 -0.88
C GLU A 230 20.06 -0.36 -0.07
N LYS A 231 21.12 0.17 -0.66
CA LYS A 231 21.96 1.17 0.01
C LYS A 231 21.45 2.58 -0.24
N MET A 232 21.51 3.44 0.78
CA MET A 232 21.17 4.86 0.62
C MET A 232 22.13 5.61 -0.30
N GLU A 233 23.38 5.14 -0.40
CA GLU A 233 24.43 5.69 -1.29
C GLU A 233 24.04 5.55 -2.78
N ASP A 234 23.24 4.53 -3.14
CA ASP A 234 22.79 4.28 -4.51
C ASP A 234 21.53 5.08 -4.91
N LEU A 235 21.04 5.96 -4.02
CA LEU A 235 19.89 6.82 -4.30
C LEU A 235 20.00 7.64 -5.60
N PRO A 236 21.16 8.25 -5.95
CA PRO A 236 21.29 8.96 -7.22
C PRO A 236 21.13 8.07 -8.44
N LYS A 237 21.62 6.80 -8.38
CA LYS A 237 21.44 5.80 -9.45
C LYS A 237 19.96 5.41 -9.58
N ALA A 238 19.27 5.21 -8.46
CA ALA A 238 17.84 4.92 -8.44
C ALA A 238 17.01 6.08 -9.03
N LYS A 239 17.36 7.34 -8.73
CA LYS A 239 16.74 8.53 -9.34
C LYS A 239 16.94 8.59 -10.86
N ALA A 240 18.13 8.30 -11.34
CA ALA A 240 18.40 8.23 -12.77
C ALA A 240 17.62 7.10 -13.45
N HIS A 241 17.51 5.93 -12.79
CA HIS A 241 16.74 4.80 -13.30
C HIS A 241 15.25 5.13 -13.42
N ILE A 242 14.65 5.70 -12.38
CA ILE A 242 13.22 6.06 -12.37
C ILE A 242 12.90 7.11 -13.44
N THR A 243 13.82 8.06 -13.69
CA THR A 243 13.68 9.06 -14.75
C THR A 243 13.66 8.40 -16.13
N ARG A 244 14.55 7.41 -16.39
CA ARG A 244 14.53 6.61 -17.63
C ARG A 244 13.22 5.84 -17.78
N MET A 245 12.74 5.19 -16.70
CA MET A 245 11.48 4.46 -16.72
C MET A 245 10.27 5.39 -16.99
N LYS A 246 10.31 6.64 -16.51
CA LYS A 246 9.29 7.64 -16.82
C LYS A 246 9.21 7.96 -18.31
N ILE A 247 10.36 8.05 -18.97
CA ILE A 247 10.43 8.27 -20.42
C ILE A 247 9.88 7.04 -21.16
N VAL A 248 10.33 5.84 -20.79
CA VAL A 248 9.85 4.58 -21.38
C VAL A 248 8.33 4.43 -21.23
N ASP A 249 7.79 4.69 -20.04
CA ASP A 249 6.35 4.63 -19.79
C ASP A 249 5.56 5.60 -20.68
N ARG A 250 6.07 6.83 -20.87
CA ARG A 250 5.44 7.81 -21.79
C ARG A 250 5.47 7.34 -23.24
N VAL A 251 6.61 6.85 -23.70
CA VAL A 251 6.77 6.37 -25.09
C VAL A 251 5.83 5.18 -25.35
N VAL A 252 5.79 4.21 -24.43
CA VAL A 252 4.88 3.05 -24.55
C VAL A 252 3.42 3.49 -24.56
N LYS A 253 3.02 4.44 -23.72
CA LYS A 253 1.66 4.99 -23.72
C LYS A 253 1.31 5.67 -25.05
N VAL A 254 2.22 6.47 -25.59
CA VAL A 254 2.00 7.14 -26.89
C VAL A 254 1.84 6.11 -28.00
N ILE A 255 2.70 5.09 -28.06
CA ILE A 255 2.58 4.01 -29.06
C ILE A 255 1.27 3.25 -28.88
N PHE A 256 0.91 2.89 -27.63
CA PHE A 256 -0.32 2.16 -27.34
C PHE A 256 -1.58 2.95 -27.79
N TYR A 257 -1.69 4.22 -27.38
CA TYR A 257 -2.83 5.04 -27.79
C TYR A 257 -2.83 5.31 -29.29
N GLY A 258 -1.65 5.49 -29.90
CA GLY A 258 -1.53 5.62 -31.36
C GLY A 258 -2.03 4.38 -32.10
N LEU A 259 -1.67 3.18 -31.62
CA LEU A 259 -2.18 1.93 -32.17
C LEU A 259 -3.68 1.77 -31.99
N VAL A 260 -4.22 2.10 -30.81
CA VAL A 260 -5.67 2.06 -30.56
C VAL A 260 -6.39 2.99 -31.51
N LEU A 261 -5.95 4.23 -31.66
CA LEU A 261 -6.54 5.20 -32.58
C LEU A 261 -6.44 4.71 -34.04
N TRP A 262 -5.30 4.13 -34.45
CA TRP A 262 -5.12 3.56 -35.78
C TRP A 262 -6.07 2.39 -36.05
N VAL A 263 -6.26 1.47 -35.06
CA VAL A 263 -7.20 0.36 -35.16
C VAL A 263 -8.63 0.86 -35.27
N VAL A 264 -9.03 1.84 -34.44
CA VAL A 264 -10.37 2.45 -34.48
C VAL A 264 -10.62 3.11 -35.84
N TYR A 265 -9.61 3.81 -36.39
CA TYR A 265 -9.70 4.42 -37.73
C TYR A 265 -9.83 3.36 -38.84
N ARG A 266 -9.07 2.25 -38.73
CA ARG A 266 -9.08 1.15 -39.72
C ARG A 266 -10.35 0.32 -39.72
N LEU A 267 -11.04 0.22 -38.60
CA LEU A 267 -12.27 -0.58 -38.47
C LEU A 267 -13.50 0.09 -39.15
N ASP A 268 -13.32 1.20 -39.89
CA ASP A 268 -14.38 1.97 -40.57
C ASP A 268 -15.60 2.30 -39.67
N PHE A 269 -15.42 2.10 -38.37
CA PHE A 269 -16.48 2.37 -37.40
C PHE A 269 -16.94 3.83 -37.43
N THR A 270 -15.98 4.73 -37.65
CA THR A 270 -16.26 6.16 -37.80
C THR A 270 -17.05 6.48 -39.08
N GLN A 271 -16.75 5.83 -40.20
CA GLN A 271 -17.50 6.01 -41.43
C GLN A 271 -18.91 5.46 -41.35
N ASN A 272 -19.06 4.25 -40.78
CA ASN A 272 -20.38 3.68 -40.55
C ASN A 272 -21.21 4.50 -39.56
N LEU A 273 -20.59 5.08 -38.54
CA LEU A 273 -21.27 5.98 -37.59
C LEU A 273 -21.69 7.30 -38.26
N ILE A 274 -20.82 7.91 -39.06
CA ILE A 274 -21.13 9.12 -39.85
C ILE A 274 -22.26 8.83 -40.82
N ASN A 275 -22.20 7.73 -41.55
CA ASN A 275 -23.26 7.33 -42.49
C ASN A 275 -24.58 7.07 -41.78
N TYR A 276 -24.55 6.43 -40.58
CA TYR A 276 -25.75 6.19 -39.78
C TYR A 276 -26.38 7.52 -39.29
N PHE A 277 -25.58 8.44 -38.79
CA PHE A 277 -26.09 9.77 -38.36
C PHE A 277 -26.55 10.62 -39.53
N THR A 278 -25.84 10.61 -40.65
CA THR A 278 -26.23 11.36 -41.86
C THR A 278 -27.57 10.83 -42.41
N TYR A 279 -27.75 9.53 -42.45
CA TYR A 279 -28.98 8.88 -42.92
C TYR A 279 -30.20 9.12 -42.01
N ASN A 280 -30.00 9.14 -40.70
CA ASN A 280 -31.11 9.26 -39.72
C ASN A 280 -31.43 10.70 -39.29
N PHE A 281 -30.56 11.68 -39.53
CA PHE A 281 -30.74 13.04 -39.05
C PHE A 281 -30.71 14.14 -40.13
N ILE A 282 -30.33 13.80 -41.37
CA ILE A 282 -30.26 14.78 -42.48
C ILE A 282 -31.26 14.44 -43.61
N LEU A 283 -31.74 13.21 -43.70
CA LEU A 283 -32.86 12.74 -44.53
C LEU A 283 -34.09 12.51 -43.66
#